data_7ec4986bc507b1d5962ddbf913bf532f
#
_entry.id   7ec4986bc507b1d5962ddbf913bf532f
#
_cell.length_a   1.000
_cell.length_b   1.000
_cell.length_c   1.000
_cell.angle_alpha   90.00
_cell.angle_beta   90.00
_cell.angle_gamma   90.00
#
_symmetry.space_group_name_H-M   'P 1'
#
loop_
_entity.id
_entity.type
_entity.pdbx_description
1 polymer ?
#
loop_
_entity_poly.entity_id
_entity_poly.type
_entity_poly.pdbx_seq_one_letter_code
_entity_poly.pdbx_strand_id
1 'polypeptide(L)'
;IAKELKFGESINYKDFALISKADLLSLMVGEFPELQGVMGAIYASEDAQFKNIATAIEDHYKPKFSGDSLPRDSFGDYAALAEKFETLIGLFSINEYPTGDKDPFSLRRNAIGIIRIIIEKDIALNFSGLIDKHMPKDNKDAGSILKAFIYERLSNYLKDKNFTSNEVDAVIS
;
A
#
# COMPACT_ATOMS: atom_id res chain seq x y z
N ILE A 1 -4.20 -7.54 -8.15
CA ILE A 1 -4.06 -6.07 -8.02
C ILE A 1 -3.41 -5.49 -9.29
N ALA A 2 -2.17 -5.85 -9.65
CA ALA A 2 -1.47 -5.29 -10.81
C ALA A 2 -2.28 -5.36 -12.13
N LYS A 3 -2.97 -6.48 -12.40
CA LYS A 3 -3.85 -6.64 -13.57
C LYS A 3 -5.07 -5.71 -13.55
N GLU A 4 -5.58 -5.39 -12.38
CA GLU A 4 -6.76 -4.54 -12.21
C GLU A 4 -6.45 -3.07 -12.38
N LEU A 5 -5.22 -2.70 -12.06
CA LEU A 5 -4.70 -1.36 -12.21
C LEU A 5 -4.30 -1.03 -13.66
N LYS A 6 -4.60 -1.92 -14.61
CA LYS A 6 -4.33 -1.76 -16.07
C LYS A 6 -2.89 -1.37 -16.38
N PHE A 7 -1.94 -1.96 -15.66
CA PHE A 7 -0.54 -1.76 -15.98
C PHE A 7 -0.19 -2.28 -17.37
N GLY A 8 0.55 -1.49 -18.10
CA GLY A 8 1.11 -1.90 -19.39
C GLY A 8 1.98 -3.15 -19.27
N GLU A 9 1.99 -3.99 -20.28
CA GLU A 9 2.69 -5.30 -20.33
C GLU A 9 4.23 -5.19 -20.22
N SER A 10 4.78 -3.97 -20.16
CA SER A 10 6.24 -3.72 -20.23
C SER A 10 6.99 -3.86 -18.90
N ILE A 11 6.29 -4.09 -17.78
CA ILE A 11 6.92 -4.13 -16.46
C ILE A 11 6.92 -5.55 -15.90
N ASN A 12 8.11 -5.99 -15.46
CA ASN A 12 8.30 -7.34 -14.95
C ASN A 12 7.87 -7.46 -13.48
N TYR A 13 6.55 -7.57 -13.23
CA TYR A 13 6.00 -7.78 -11.88
C TYR A 13 6.50 -9.05 -11.21
N LYS A 14 6.86 -10.07 -11.99
CA LYS A 14 7.35 -11.32 -11.43
C LYS A 14 8.70 -11.11 -10.77
N ASP A 15 9.59 -10.41 -11.44
CA ASP A 15 10.90 -10.09 -10.89
C ASP A 15 10.76 -9.17 -9.68
N PHE A 16 9.89 -8.15 -9.75
CA PHE A 16 9.59 -7.31 -8.59
C PHE A 16 9.08 -8.12 -7.40
N ALA A 17 8.07 -8.96 -7.58
CA ALA A 17 7.50 -9.76 -6.51
C ALA A 17 8.53 -10.74 -5.89
N LEU A 18 9.47 -11.23 -6.71
CA LEU A 18 10.50 -12.15 -6.27
C LEU A 18 11.54 -11.48 -5.35
N ILE A 19 11.96 -10.23 -5.70
CA ILE A 19 13.10 -9.61 -5.02
C ILE A 19 12.75 -8.38 -4.19
N SER A 20 11.49 -7.91 -4.20
CA SER A 20 11.09 -6.67 -3.51
C SER A 20 11.45 -6.63 -2.02
N LYS A 21 11.58 -7.79 -1.38
CA LYS A 21 11.94 -7.94 0.04
C LYS A 21 13.20 -8.75 0.26
N ALA A 22 14.01 -8.98 -0.77
CA ALA A 22 15.22 -9.80 -0.66
C ALA A 22 16.29 -9.15 0.24
N ASP A 23 16.28 -7.83 0.36
CA ASP A 23 17.18 -7.08 1.23
C ASP A 23 16.98 -7.38 2.72
N LEU A 24 15.79 -7.83 3.14
CA LEU A 24 15.54 -8.29 4.51
C LEU A 24 16.40 -9.50 4.92
N LEU A 25 16.94 -10.24 3.94
CA LEU A 25 17.85 -11.36 4.18
C LEU A 25 19.31 -10.91 4.32
N SER A 26 19.59 -9.63 4.06
CA SER A 26 20.95 -9.11 4.14
C SER A 26 21.34 -8.76 5.57
N LEU A 27 22.63 -8.99 5.89
CA LEU A 27 23.18 -8.57 7.19
C LEU A 27 23.09 -7.04 7.36
N MET A 28 23.18 -6.29 6.26
CA MET A 28 23.10 -4.83 6.29
C MET A 28 21.75 -4.36 6.84
N VAL A 29 20.62 -4.88 6.34
CA VAL A 29 19.30 -4.51 6.85
C VAL A 29 19.03 -5.14 8.21
N GLY A 30 19.64 -6.28 8.53
CA GLY A 30 19.58 -6.87 9.85
C GLY A 30 20.21 -5.98 10.93
N GLU A 31 21.34 -5.35 10.64
CA GLU A 31 22.02 -4.41 11.55
C GLU A 31 21.43 -2.98 11.50
N PHE A 32 20.95 -2.55 10.34
CA PHE A 32 20.41 -1.21 10.08
C PHE A 32 19.01 -1.30 9.44
N PRO A 33 17.95 -1.56 10.24
CA PRO A 33 16.58 -1.75 9.73
C PRO A 33 16.02 -0.54 8.96
N GLU A 34 16.52 0.68 9.23
CA GLU A 34 16.13 1.89 8.52
C GLU A 34 16.54 1.88 7.03
N LEU A 35 17.50 1.05 6.66
CA LEU A 35 17.95 0.87 5.28
C LEU A 35 17.07 -0.09 4.46
N GLN A 36 16.01 -0.63 5.07
CA GLN A 36 15.03 -1.46 4.37
C GLN A 36 14.44 -0.73 3.15
N GLY A 37 14.47 -1.41 2.02
CA GLY A 37 14.07 -0.88 0.71
C GLY A 37 15.20 -0.12 0.01
N VAL A 38 15.96 0.70 0.72
CA VAL A 38 17.11 1.42 0.17
C VAL A 38 18.19 0.45 -0.29
N MET A 39 18.57 -0.49 0.57
CA MET A 39 19.56 -1.50 0.22
C MET A 39 19.07 -2.43 -0.90
N GLY A 40 17.78 -2.79 -0.89
CA GLY A 40 17.17 -3.56 -1.96
C GLY A 40 17.29 -2.85 -3.32
N ALA A 41 17.03 -1.54 -3.35
CA ALA A 41 17.18 -0.73 -4.56
C ALA A 41 18.65 -0.65 -5.02
N ILE A 42 19.59 -0.47 -4.10
CA ILE A 42 21.03 -0.44 -4.42
C ILE A 42 21.45 -1.78 -5.03
N TYR A 43 21.13 -2.90 -4.38
CA TYR A 43 21.49 -4.22 -4.94
C TYR A 43 20.85 -4.48 -6.29
N ALA A 44 19.57 -4.11 -6.47
CA ALA A 44 18.89 -4.26 -7.75
C ALA A 44 19.48 -3.35 -8.85
N SER A 45 19.98 -2.17 -8.50
CA SER A 45 20.58 -1.24 -9.48
C SER A 45 21.88 -1.75 -10.09
N GLU A 46 22.62 -2.59 -9.36
CA GLU A 46 23.85 -3.21 -9.82
C GLU A 46 23.61 -4.45 -10.69
N ASP A 47 22.39 -4.99 -10.70
CA ASP A 47 22.02 -6.15 -11.50
C ASP A 47 21.29 -5.73 -12.78
N ALA A 48 21.84 -6.14 -13.94
CA ALA A 48 21.27 -5.79 -15.24
C ALA A 48 19.82 -6.26 -15.43
N GLN A 49 19.41 -7.34 -14.78
CA GLN A 49 18.05 -7.87 -14.84
C GLN A 49 17.07 -7.00 -14.03
N PHE A 50 17.49 -6.46 -12.89
CA PHE A 50 16.60 -5.83 -11.93
C PHE A 50 16.70 -4.30 -11.87
N LYS A 51 17.66 -3.71 -12.59
CA LYS A 51 17.92 -2.27 -12.60
C LYS A 51 16.67 -1.42 -12.89
N ASN A 52 15.82 -1.88 -13.78
CA ASN A 52 14.60 -1.16 -14.18
C ASN A 52 13.49 -1.16 -13.12
N ILE A 53 13.60 -1.99 -12.08
CA ILE A 53 12.64 -2.06 -10.97
C ILE A 53 13.23 -1.58 -9.64
N ALA A 54 14.50 -1.16 -9.63
CA ALA A 54 15.21 -0.75 -8.40
C ALA A 54 14.47 0.37 -7.65
N THR A 55 14.01 1.41 -8.36
CA THR A 55 13.23 2.50 -7.75
C THR A 55 11.97 1.99 -7.05
N ALA A 56 11.24 1.07 -7.68
CA ALA A 56 10.02 0.53 -7.10
C ALA A 56 10.31 -0.35 -5.87
N ILE A 57 11.48 -1.00 -5.80
CA ILE A 57 11.91 -1.77 -4.62
C ILE A 57 12.09 -0.86 -3.39
N GLU A 58 12.56 0.36 -3.55
CA GLU A 58 12.58 1.32 -2.45
C GLU A 58 11.17 1.88 -2.18
N ASP A 59 10.45 2.24 -3.24
CA ASP A 59 9.24 3.04 -3.16
C ASP A 59 7.99 2.26 -2.72
N HIS A 60 7.97 0.92 -2.83
CA HIS A 60 6.80 0.15 -2.42
C HIS A 60 6.50 0.23 -0.91
N TYR A 61 7.47 0.63 -0.10
CA TYR A 61 7.25 0.90 1.32
C TYR A 61 6.61 2.27 1.59
N LYS A 62 6.66 3.20 0.61
CA LYS A 62 6.17 4.58 0.79
C LYS A 62 4.63 4.66 0.72
N PRO A 63 4.02 5.62 1.42
CA PRO A 63 4.61 6.39 2.52
C PRO A 63 4.81 5.52 3.76
N LYS A 64 5.94 5.69 4.47
CA LYS A 64 6.31 4.93 5.68
C LYS A 64 5.72 5.54 6.96
N PHE A 65 5.43 6.86 6.94
CA PHE A 65 4.89 7.61 8.08
C PHE A 65 4.05 8.80 7.60
N SER A 66 3.42 9.51 8.54
CA SER A 66 2.66 10.71 8.22
C SER A 66 3.57 11.80 7.67
N GLY A 67 3.21 12.39 6.52
CA GLY A 67 4.02 13.41 5.84
C GLY A 67 5.18 12.86 4.99
N ASP A 68 5.39 11.54 4.96
CA ASP A 68 6.40 10.94 4.07
C ASP A 68 6.07 11.18 2.60
N SER A 69 7.12 11.15 1.76
CA SER A 69 6.98 11.25 0.31
C SER A 69 6.18 10.08 -0.27
N LEU A 70 5.48 10.33 -1.35
CA LEU A 70 4.85 9.28 -2.14
C LEU A 70 5.90 8.62 -3.08
N PRO A 71 5.59 7.43 -3.63
CA PRO A 71 6.44 6.81 -4.64
C PRO A 71 6.75 7.76 -5.80
N ARG A 72 7.94 7.60 -6.40
CA ARG A 72 8.47 8.52 -7.42
C ARG A 72 7.85 8.33 -8.80
N ASP A 73 7.43 7.10 -9.11
CA ASP A 73 6.86 6.75 -10.41
C ASP A 73 5.62 5.87 -10.28
N SER A 74 4.92 5.68 -11.39
CA SER A 74 3.68 4.90 -11.41
C SER A 74 3.89 3.43 -11.04
N PHE A 75 5.05 2.83 -11.31
CA PHE A 75 5.32 1.47 -10.85
C PHE A 75 5.44 1.40 -9.33
N GLY A 76 6.15 2.33 -8.74
CA GLY A 76 6.25 2.48 -7.29
C GLY A 76 4.86 2.72 -6.64
N ASP A 77 4.02 3.58 -7.24
CA ASP A 77 2.66 3.83 -6.75
C ASP A 77 1.86 2.53 -6.63
N TYR A 78 1.87 1.72 -7.66
CA TYR A 78 1.09 0.49 -7.67
C TYR A 78 1.72 -0.64 -6.86
N ALA A 79 3.04 -0.69 -6.80
CA ALA A 79 3.75 -1.60 -5.92
C ALA A 79 3.41 -1.30 -4.44
N ALA A 80 3.41 -0.02 -4.07
CA ALA A 80 3.02 0.43 -2.75
C ALA A 80 1.53 0.17 -2.44
N LEU A 81 0.63 0.39 -3.41
CA LEU A 81 -0.78 0.03 -3.26
C LEU A 81 -0.96 -1.47 -3.07
N ALA A 82 -0.27 -2.29 -3.88
CA ALA A 82 -0.35 -3.74 -3.78
C ALA A 82 0.09 -4.25 -2.41
N GLU A 83 1.22 -3.78 -1.90
CA GLU A 83 1.76 -4.12 -0.58
C GLU A 83 0.79 -3.76 0.55
N LYS A 84 0.25 -2.53 0.51
CA LYS A 84 -0.66 -2.04 1.55
C LYS A 84 -2.01 -2.76 1.52
N PHE A 85 -2.57 -3.01 0.34
CA PHE A 85 -3.81 -3.78 0.21
C PHE A 85 -3.63 -5.24 0.62
N GLU A 86 -2.51 -5.88 0.24
CA GLU A 86 -2.21 -7.24 0.63
C GLU A 86 -2.13 -7.36 2.14
N THR A 87 -1.43 -6.45 2.80
CA THR A 87 -1.31 -6.41 4.26
C THR A 87 -2.69 -6.23 4.94
N LEU A 88 -3.50 -5.27 4.45
CA LEU A 88 -4.82 -5.02 5.03
C LEU A 88 -5.77 -6.20 4.81
N ILE A 89 -5.87 -6.71 3.59
CA ILE A 89 -6.75 -7.84 3.28
C ILE A 89 -6.32 -9.09 4.04
N GLY A 90 -5.02 -9.38 4.07
CA GLY A 90 -4.48 -10.54 4.77
C GLY A 90 -4.80 -10.52 6.26
N LEU A 91 -4.49 -9.42 6.96
CA LEU A 91 -4.70 -9.32 8.41
C LEU A 91 -6.18 -9.24 8.78
N PHE A 92 -6.99 -8.48 8.03
CA PHE A 92 -8.43 -8.45 8.26
C PHE A 92 -9.07 -9.82 8.00
N SER A 93 -8.59 -10.60 7.05
CA SER A 93 -9.13 -11.93 6.75
C SER A 93 -9.00 -12.91 7.91
N ILE A 94 -8.02 -12.70 8.80
CA ILE A 94 -7.79 -13.51 10.01
C ILE A 94 -8.28 -12.79 11.29
N ASN A 95 -9.08 -11.72 11.14
CA ASN A 95 -9.63 -10.88 12.21
C ASN A 95 -8.58 -10.14 13.06
N GLU A 96 -7.39 -9.93 12.51
CA GLU A 96 -6.33 -9.11 13.11
C GLU A 96 -6.49 -7.65 12.63
N TYR A 97 -7.31 -6.88 13.31
CA TYR A 97 -7.54 -5.46 13.02
C TYR A 97 -7.31 -4.58 14.26
N PRO A 98 -7.02 -3.29 14.07
CA PRO A 98 -6.70 -2.38 15.17
C PRO A 98 -7.86 -2.24 16.15
N THR A 99 -7.56 -2.27 17.44
CA THR A 99 -8.54 -2.06 18.52
C THR A 99 -8.06 -0.94 19.44
N GLY A 100 -8.89 0.09 19.67
CA GLY A 100 -8.51 1.23 20.49
C GLY A 100 -7.16 1.82 20.01
N ASP A 101 -6.19 1.95 20.92
CA ASP A 101 -4.86 2.49 20.59
C ASP A 101 -3.87 1.44 20.04
N LYS A 102 -4.25 0.16 20.03
CA LYS A 102 -3.38 -0.92 19.58
C LYS A 102 -3.45 -1.08 18.06
N ASP A 103 -2.30 -0.94 17.41
CA ASP A 103 -2.11 -1.15 15.98
C ASP A 103 -0.70 -1.72 15.70
N PRO A 104 -0.45 -2.98 16.11
CA PRO A 104 0.88 -3.57 16.04
C PRO A 104 1.40 -3.73 14.61
N PHE A 105 0.50 -3.79 13.63
CA PHE A 105 0.84 -3.95 12.21
C PHE A 105 0.76 -2.64 11.41
N SER A 106 0.54 -1.50 12.08
CA SER A 106 0.42 -0.18 11.44
C SER A 106 -0.66 -0.12 10.34
N LEU A 107 -1.79 -0.79 10.54
CA LEU A 107 -2.86 -0.89 9.55
C LEU A 107 -3.53 0.46 9.29
N ARG A 108 -3.63 1.34 10.30
CA ARG A 108 -4.11 2.71 10.13
C ARG A 108 -3.21 3.49 9.17
N ARG A 109 -1.90 3.31 9.30
CA ARG A 109 -0.89 3.95 8.44
C ARG A 109 -0.99 3.41 7.00
N ASN A 110 -1.17 2.10 6.84
CA ASN A 110 -1.37 1.49 5.53
C ASN A 110 -2.62 2.03 4.83
N ALA A 111 -3.74 2.16 5.54
CA ALA A 111 -4.98 2.71 4.99
C ALA A 111 -4.82 4.18 4.55
N ILE A 112 -4.19 5.03 5.37
CA ILE A 112 -3.89 6.42 5.01
C ILE A 112 -2.92 6.47 3.82
N GLY A 113 -1.93 5.57 3.76
CA GLY A 113 -1.02 5.46 2.64
C GLY A 113 -1.73 5.17 1.32
N ILE A 114 -2.70 4.24 1.32
CA ILE A 114 -3.57 3.96 0.17
C ILE A 114 -4.35 5.20 -0.26
N ILE A 115 -5.00 5.86 0.68
CA ILE A 115 -5.81 7.08 0.43
C ILE A 115 -4.95 8.18 -0.19
N ARG A 116 -3.76 8.43 0.37
CA ARG A 116 -2.84 9.44 -0.15
C ARG A 116 -2.37 9.12 -1.56
N ILE A 117 -1.96 7.88 -1.82
CA ILE A 117 -1.51 7.49 -3.16
C ILE A 117 -2.65 7.66 -4.17
N ILE A 118 -3.85 7.19 -3.86
CA ILE A 118 -4.99 7.28 -4.77
C ILE A 118 -5.34 8.74 -5.07
N ILE A 119 -5.45 9.59 -4.06
CA ILE A 119 -5.90 10.97 -4.21
C ILE A 119 -4.79 11.87 -4.77
N GLU A 120 -3.59 11.83 -4.19
CA GLU A 120 -2.51 12.74 -4.57
C GLU A 120 -1.86 12.38 -5.92
N LYS A 121 -2.07 11.14 -6.42
CA LYS A 121 -1.61 10.66 -7.73
C LYS A 121 -2.74 10.54 -8.76
N ASP A 122 -3.96 10.93 -8.40
CA ASP A 122 -5.15 10.88 -9.28
C ASP A 122 -5.37 9.48 -9.90
N ILE A 123 -5.27 8.44 -9.07
CA ILE A 123 -5.42 7.05 -9.52
C ILE A 123 -6.88 6.62 -9.44
N ALA A 124 -7.51 6.39 -10.60
CA ALA A 124 -8.86 5.85 -10.67
C ALA A 124 -8.88 4.35 -10.28
N LEU A 125 -9.15 4.06 -9.02
CA LEU A 125 -9.18 2.70 -8.47
C LEU A 125 -10.49 2.42 -7.76
N ASN A 126 -11.19 1.36 -8.20
CA ASN A 126 -12.31 0.80 -7.44
C ASN A 126 -11.77 -0.10 -6.30
N PHE A 127 -11.36 0.52 -5.19
CA PHE A 127 -10.79 -0.22 -4.06
C PHE A 127 -11.82 -1.14 -3.37
N SER A 128 -13.10 -0.76 -3.38
CA SER A 128 -14.16 -1.61 -2.83
C SER A 128 -14.30 -2.92 -3.60
N GLY A 129 -14.34 -2.85 -4.94
CA GLY A 129 -14.36 -4.03 -5.80
C GLY A 129 -13.09 -4.88 -5.69
N LEU A 130 -11.93 -4.22 -5.45
CA LEU A 130 -10.66 -4.91 -5.22
C LEU A 130 -10.70 -5.71 -3.91
N ILE A 131 -11.20 -5.11 -2.82
CA ILE A 131 -11.37 -5.81 -1.55
C ILE A 131 -12.31 -7.00 -1.69
N ASP A 132 -13.48 -6.82 -2.34
CA ASP A 132 -14.44 -7.90 -2.53
C ASP A 132 -13.88 -9.10 -3.31
N LYS A 133 -13.03 -8.80 -4.27
CA LYS A 133 -12.41 -9.82 -5.11
C LYS A 133 -11.32 -10.63 -4.40
N HIS A 134 -10.56 -9.99 -3.53
CA HIS A 134 -9.40 -10.59 -2.88
C HIS A 134 -9.65 -11.06 -1.45
N MET A 135 -10.75 -10.63 -0.82
CA MET A 135 -11.15 -11.13 0.49
C MET A 135 -11.55 -12.60 0.40
N PRO A 136 -11.06 -13.48 1.28
CA PRO A 136 -11.49 -14.87 1.34
C PRO A 136 -13.01 -15.01 1.48
N LYS A 137 -13.61 -15.95 0.75
CA LYS A 137 -15.08 -16.11 0.66
C LYS A 137 -15.72 -16.57 1.96
N ASP A 138 -14.96 -17.19 2.81
CA ASP A 138 -15.36 -17.68 4.13
C ASP A 138 -15.40 -16.59 5.21
N ASN A 139 -14.83 -15.41 4.93
CA ASN A 139 -14.85 -14.26 5.84
C ASN A 139 -15.36 -12.97 5.16
N LYS A 140 -16.62 -12.97 4.71
CA LYS A 140 -17.21 -11.80 4.04
C LYS A 140 -17.36 -10.59 4.96
N ASP A 141 -17.56 -10.81 6.24
CA ASP A 141 -17.73 -9.72 7.21
C ASP A 141 -16.44 -8.90 7.33
N ALA A 142 -15.27 -9.53 7.24
CA ALA A 142 -14.00 -8.86 7.26
C ALA A 142 -13.84 -7.85 6.10
N GLY A 143 -14.39 -8.15 4.92
CA GLY A 143 -14.40 -7.23 3.79
C GLY A 143 -15.20 -5.95 4.07
N SER A 144 -16.39 -6.09 4.69
CA SER A 144 -17.21 -4.96 5.08
C SER A 144 -16.55 -4.12 6.18
N ILE A 145 -15.93 -4.78 7.16
CA ILE A 145 -15.17 -4.11 8.23
C ILE A 145 -13.98 -3.35 7.66
N LEU A 146 -13.23 -3.95 6.73
CA LEU A 146 -12.09 -3.30 6.08
C LEU A 146 -12.51 -2.07 5.26
N LYS A 147 -13.62 -2.15 4.52
CA LYS A 147 -14.16 -1.00 3.78
C LYS A 147 -14.52 0.13 4.73
N ALA A 148 -15.29 -0.16 5.77
CA ALA A 148 -15.65 0.83 6.79
C ALA A 148 -14.40 1.46 7.44
N PHE A 149 -13.39 0.66 7.72
CA PHE A 149 -12.11 1.09 8.27
C PHE A 149 -11.36 2.07 7.34
N ILE A 150 -11.37 1.82 6.02
CA ILE A 150 -10.75 2.74 5.04
C ILE A 150 -11.60 4.01 4.88
N TYR A 151 -12.91 3.90 4.79
CA TYR A 151 -13.82 5.06 4.64
C TYR A 151 -13.76 6.02 5.83
N GLU A 152 -13.68 5.51 7.05
CA GLU A 152 -13.49 6.35 8.25
C GLU A 152 -12.21 7.21 8.13
N ARG A 153 -11.12 6.62 7.64
CA ARG A 153 -9.84 7.34 7.47
C ARG A 153 -9.86 8.29 6.30
N LEU A 154 -10.56 7.93 5.24
CA LEU A 154 -10.81 8.86 4.12
C LEU A 154 -11.59 10.09 4.59
N SER A 155 -12.64 9.88 5.40
CA SER A 155 -13.41 11.00 5.99
C SER A 155 -12.50 11.93 6.79
N ASN A 156 -11.66 11.38 7.66
CA ASN A 156 -10.73 12.18 8.47
C ASN A 156 -9.69 12.91 7.59
N TYR A 157 -9.13 12.21 6.60
CA TYR A 157 -8.17 12.81 5.66
C TYR A 157 -8.77 13.98 4.88
N LEU A 158 -10.04 13.88 4.41
CA LEU A 158 -10.72 14.96 3.70
C LEU A 158 -11.01 16.15 4.63
N LYS A 159 -11.42 15.89 5.87
CA LYS A 159 -11.63 16.95 6.88
C LYS A 159 -10.32 17.68 7.20
N ASP A 160 -9.21 16.99 7.30
CA ASP A 160 -7.88 17.59 7.48
C ASP A 160 -7.43 18.44 6.27
N LYS A 161 -8.01 18.18 5.09
CA LYS A 161 -7.86 19.00 3.88
C LYS A 161 -8.87 20.18 3.79
N ASN A 162 -9.57 20.49 4.89
CA ASN A 162 -10.55 21.57 5.03
C ASN A 162 -11.87 21.36 4.27
N PHE A 163 -12.22 20.14 3.89
CA PHE A 163 -13.59 19.85 3.43
C PHE A 163 -14.54 19.81 4.63
N THR A 164 -15.73 20.37 4.45
CA THR A 164 -16.78 20.34 5.49
C THR A 164 -17.34 18.92 5.67
N SER A 165 -17.91 18.63 6.84
CA SER A 165 -18.53 17.32 7.08
C SER A 165 -19.61 16.99 6.07
N ASN A 166 -20.43 17.96 5.64
CA ASN A 166 -21.49 17.74 4.66
C ASN A 166 -20.94 17.37 3.27
N GLU A 167 -19.84 17.98 2.83
CA GLU A 167 -19.17 17.65 1.58
C GLU A 167 -18.58 16.24 1.62
N VAL A 168 -17.95 15.90 2.74
CA VAL A 168 -17.37 14.57 2.95
C VAL A 168 -18.46 13.49 2.95
N ASP A 169 -19.55 13.71 3.69
CA ASP A 169 -20.66 12.77 3.78
C ASP A 169 -21.34 12.57 2.42
N ALA A 170 -21.46 13.63 1.61
CA ALA A 170 -22.04 13.54 0.27
C ALA A 170 -21.20 12.71 -0.73
N VAL A 171 -19.90 12.56 -0.48
CA VAL A 171 -18.96 11.79 -1.35
C VAL A 171 -18.80 10.35 -0.87
N ILE A 172 -18.92 10.10 0.44
CA ILE A 172 -18.65 8.79 1.05
C ILE A 172 -19.93 7.93 1.17
N SER A 173 -21.13 8.55 1.07
CA SER A 173 -22.45 7.86 1.22
C SER A 173 -22.71 6.87 0.06
#